data_7df3905c6ce99542dcf56e60c0785f76
#
_entry.id   7df3905c6ce99542dcf56e60c0785f76
#
_cell.length_a   1.000
_cell.length_b   1.000
_cell.length_c   1.000
_cell.angle_alpha   90.00
_cell.angle_beta   90.00
_cell.angle_gamma   90.00
#
_symmetry.space_group_name_H-M   'P 1'
#
loop_
_entity.id
_entity.type
_entity.pdbx_description
1 polymer ?
#
loop_
_entity_poly.entity_id
_entity_poly.type
_entity_poly.pdbx_seq_one_letter_code
_entity_poly.pdbx_strand_id
1 'polypeptide(L)'
;MNRQQTTIRNSKAGLWAAVGGILAAAVMTTATVTPVSAADAPKQQQRPNILVIFGDDVGQANISAFTKGLMGYRTPNIDRLANEGMTFTDYYGEQSCTAGRSSFVTGQNVFRTGLSKVGMPAAPVGIHKEDPTIAEMLKPLGYATGQFGKNHLGDLNEYLPTVHGFDEFFGNLYHLNAEEEPELYNYPQDPKFRQMFGPRGVLRCKATDKDDQTVQARWGRVGKQTVEDTGPLTRKRMETIDDETSAAAIDFIKRQAKAGKPFFVWYNSTRMHLRTHVRPEHRSPKGTTALTEYADGMVEHDGTVGSLLKALDDLGIANNTIVVYTTDNGPHANTWPDAATTPFRSEKNTNWEGAFRVPAFIRWPGHIKPDSVSNEIVSGLDWMPTLVAAGGDSDVKQKLLKGYKAGSTTYKVHLDGYNILPYLTGQEPKSPRREFIYFSDDGDLLALRYENWKFVFTEQRQQGTLGIWMEPFTHLRGGKMFDLRADPYERADITSNTYYDWTVDHLYLVIPSQTYIVDFIKTFKEFPPRQKPASFGIDQALETLQNTAGGH
;
A
#
# COMPACT_ATOMS: atom_id res chain seq x y z
N MET A 1 -28.79 14.00 -55.64
CA MET A 1 -29.05 15.27 -56.35
C MET A 1 -28.25 16.37 -55.69
N ASN A 2 -27.54 17.06 -56.53
CA ASN A 2 -26.76 18.29 -56.34
C ASN A 2 -25.51 18.31 -55.43
N ARG A 3 -24.42 18.23 -56.18
CA ARG A 3 -23.09 18.76 -55.90
C ARG A 3 -23.12 20.30 -55.93
N GLN A 4 -22.26 20.96 -55.14
CA GLN A 4 -21.55 22.15 -55.60
C GLN A 4 -20.15 22.22 -55.00
N GLN A 5 -19.16 22.15 -55.88
CA GLN A 5 -17.77 22.57 -55.72
C GLN A 5 -17.66 24.06 -56.00
N THR A 6 -16.72 24.73 -55.39
CA THR A 6 -16.04 25.96 -55.94
C THR A 6 -14.80 26.20 -55.08
N THR A 7 -13.63 25.97 -55.51
CA THR A 7 -12.68 26.65 -56.43
C THR A 7 -11.68 27.57 -55.69
N ILE A 8 -10.44 27.21 -55.85
CA ILE A 8 -9.16 27.84 -55.44
C ILE A 8 -8.94 29.17 -56.19
N ARG A 9 -8.30 30.14 -55.55
CA ARG A 9 -7.54 31.18 -56.27
C ARG A 9 -6.24 31.52 -55.55
N ASN A 10 -5.14 31.19 -56.25
CA ASN A 10 -3.80 31.73 -56.06
C ASN A 10 -3.69 33.15 -56.65
N SER A 11 -2.89 34.02 -56.05
CA SER A 11 -2.18 35.07 -56.80
C SER A 11 -0.83 35.38 -56.19
N LYS A 12 0.17 35.37 -57.05
CA LYS A 12 1.59 35.63 -56.84
C LYS A 12 1.89 37.13 -57.09
N ALA A 13 3.03 37.54 -56.54
CA ALA A 13 4.08 38.44 -57.05
C ALA A 13 3.98 39.92 -56.79
N GLY A 14 5.15 40.45 -56.44
CA GLY A 14 5.57 41.85 -56.62
C GLY A 14 6.80 42.28 -55.84
N LEU A 15 7.96 42.02 -56.43
CA LEU A 15 9.29 42.51 -56.02
C LEU A 15 9.50 43.96 -56.54
N TRP A 16 9.97 44.89 -55.71
CA TRP A 16 10.77 46.05 -56.21
C TRP A 16 11.73 46.55 -55.14
N ALA A 17 13.00 46.63 -55.50
CA ALA A 17 14.10 47.23 -54.76
C ALA A 17 14.21 48.74 -55.08
N ALA A 18 14.67 49.55 -54.14
CA ALA A 18 15.27 50.85 -54.41
C ALA A 18 16.35 51.15 -53.36
N VAL A 19 17.50 51.43 -53.89
CA VAL A 19 18.75 51.85 -53.21
C VAL A 19 18.69 53.37 -53.02
N GLY A 20 19.29 53.89 -51.93
CA GLY A 20 19.60 55.34 -51.85
C GLY A 20 20.01 55.85 -50.47
N GLY A 21 21.32 56.15 -50.32
CA GLY A 21 21.79 57.39 -49.72
C GLY A 21 22.23 57.42 -48.26
N ILE A 22 23.51 57.46 -48.07
CA ILE A 22 24.30 57.66 -46.84
C ILE A 22 24.10 59.09 -46.30
N LEU A 23 23.95 59.24 -44.98
CA LEU A 23 24.50 60.43 -44.24
C LEU A 23 24.74 60.02 -42.78
N ALA A 24 26.01 60.09 -42.39
CA ALA A 24 26.47 59.83 -41.02
C ALA A 24 26.23 61.08 -40.14
N ALA A 25 25.55 60.85 -39.00
CA ALA A 25 25.58 61.79 -37.88
C ALA A 25 25.89 61.03 -36.63
N ALA A 26 27.07 61.20 -36.07
CA ALA A 26 27.48 60.63 -34.80
C ALA A 26 26.78 61.38 -33.65
N VAL A 27 25.86 60.69 -32.98
CA VAL A 27 25.32 61.14 -31.69
C VAL A 27 25.86 60.19 -30.63
N MET A 28 26.75 60.71 -29.77
CA MET A 28 27.15 59.98 -28.54
C MET A 28 25.97 59.95 -27.58
N THR A 29 25.31 58.82 -27.50
CA THR A 29 24.38 58.52 -26.44
C THR A 29 25.10 57.72 -25.35
N THR A 30 25.25 58.34 -24.18
CA THR A 30 25.65 57.61 -22.93
C THR A 30 24.61 56.60 -22.60
N ALA A 31 24.92 55.32 -22.82
CA ALA A 31 24.10 54.21 -22.39
C ALA A 31 24.20 54.09 -20.86
N THR A 32 23.14 54.49 -20.17
CA THR A 32 22.92 54.11 -18.78
C THR A 32 22.66 52.61 -18.75
N VAL A 33 23.63 51.83 -18.28
CA VAL A 33 23.48 50.41 -17.99
C VAL A 33 22.56 50.29 -16.77
N THR A 34 21.27 50.06 -17.01
CA THR A 34 20.37 49.59 -15.96
C THR A 34 20.83 48.18 -15.53
N PRO A 35 21.03 47.90 -14.23
CA PRO A 35 21.35 46.54 -13.81
C PRO A 35 20.18 45.66 -14.20
N VAL A 36 20.42 44.69 -15.08
CA VAL A 36 19.51 43.58 -15.32
C VAL A 36 19.36 42.88 -13.98
N SER A 37 18.18 43.01 -13.38
CA SER A 37 17.79 42.22 -12.22
C SER A 37 18.07 40.76 -12.56
N ALA A 38 18.89 40.10 -11.75
CA ALA A 38 19.13 38.67 -11.89
C ALA A 38 17.77 38.00 -11.94
N ALA A 39 17.40 37.49 -13.12
CA ALA A 39 16.22 36.65 -13.25
C ALA A 39 16.37 35.54 -12.20
N ASP A 40 15.38 35.42 -11.33
CA ASP A 40 15.31 34.34 -10.34
C ASP A 40 15.65 33.05 -11.07
N ALA A 41 16.77 32.40 -10.67
CA ALA A 41 17.07 31.06 -11.12
C ALA A 41 15.82 30.23 -10.84
N PRO A 42 15.37 29.35 -11.76
CA PRO A 42 14.17 28.57 -11.55
C PRO A 42 14.34 27.85 -10.19
N LYS A 43 13.47 28.15 -9.23
CA LYS A 43 13.46 27.48 -7.93
C LYS A 43 13.43 26.00 -8.25
N GLN A 44 14.50 25.29 -7.91
CA GLN A 44 14.59 23.86 -8.10
C GLN A 44 13.35 23.27 -7.41
N GLN A 45 12.46 22.66 -8.18
CA GLN A 45 11.19 22.17 -7.67
C GLN A 45 11.47 21.26 -6.47
N GLN A 46 11.06 21.69 -5.30
CA GLN A 46 11.34 20.97 -4.06
C GLN A 46 10.62 19.62 -4.13
N ARG A 47 11.36 18.51 -3.98
CA ARG A 47 10.80 17.17 -3.96
C ARG A 47 9.66 17.09 -2.94
N PRO A 48 8.53 16.46 -3.25
CA PRO A 48 7.41 16.39 -2.32
C PRO A 48 7.77 15.53 -1.11
N ASN A 49 7.24 15.89 0.06
CA ASN A 49 7.15 14.95 1.17
C ASN A 49 6.12 13.87 0.85
N ILE A 50 6.24 12.71 1.47
CA ILE A 50 5.36 11.58 1.27
C ILE A 50 4.90 11.05 2.63
N LEU A 51 3.60 11.05 2.87
CA LEU A 51 2.95 10.46 4.03
C LEU A 51 1.96 9.41 3.54
N VAL A 52 2.20 8.15 3.89
CA VAL A 52 1.26 7.06 3.62
C VAL A 52 0.68 6.57 4.94
N ILE A 53 -0.63 6.52 5.03
CA ILE A 53 -1.38 6.14 6.22
C ILE A 53 -2.15 4.86 5.91
N PHE A 54 -1.86 3.80 6.65
CA PHE A 54 -2.60 2.55 6.60
C PHE A 54 -3.52 2.41 7.82
N GLY A 55 -4.79 2.05 7.56
CA GLY A 55 -5.61 1.31 8.51
C GLY A 55 -5.22 -0.17 8.52
N ASP A 56 -5.85 -0.96 9.37
CA ASP A 56 -5.70 -2.41 9.46
C ASP A 56 -7.09 -3.04 9.40
N ASP A 57 -7.38 -3.88 8.41
CA ASP A 57 -8.69 -4.52 8.21
C ASP A 57 -9.87 -3.54 8.00
N VAL A 58 -9.65 -2.35 7.45
CA VAL A 58 -10.71 -1.35 7.26
C VAL A 58 -11.50 -1.63 6.00
N GLY A 59 -12.81 -1.84 6.15
CA GLY A 59 -13.71 -2.01 5.01
C GLY A 59 -14.14 -0.70 4.37
N GLN A 60 -14.50 -0.75 3.09
CA GLN A 60 -14.95 0.44 2.36
C GLN A 60 -16.20 1.06 2.98
N ALA A 61 -17.11 0.23 3.53
CA ALA A 61 -18.32 0.72 4.18
C ALA A 61 -18.05 1.48 5.49
N ASN A 62 -16.89 1.30 6.12
CA ASN A 62 -16.50 1.95 7.36
C ASN A 62 -16.04 3.41 7.18
N ILE A 63 -15.86 3.86 5.94
CA ILE A 63 -15.41 5.22 5.62
C ILE A 63 -16.62 6.06 5.14
N SER A 64 -16.88 7.18 5.82
CA SER A 64 -18.07 7.99 5.52
C SER A 64 -18.02 8.71 4.17
N ALA A 65 -16.86 8.88 3.55
CA ALA A 65 -16.76 9.34 2.16
C ALA A 65 -17.53 8.43 1.19
N PHE A 66 -17.51 7.10 1.40
CA PHE A 66 -18.26 6.14 0.58
C PHE A 66 -19.72 5.98 1.02
N THR A 67 -20.01 6.04 2.32
CA THR A 67 -21.32 5.62 2.88
C THR A 67 -22.16 6.74 3.48
N LYS A 68 -21.61 7.95 3.57
CA LYS A 68 -22.27 9.13 4.17
C LYS A 68 -22.68 8.92 5.65
N GLY A 69 -22.04 7.99 6.36
CA GLY A 69 -22.30 7.68 7.76
C GLY A 69 -23.33 6.56 8.00
N LEU A 70 -23.55 5.69 7.00
CA LEU A 70 -24.42 4.51 7.10
C LEU A 70 -24.11 3.64 8.33
N MET A 71 -22.84 3.56 8.73
CA MET A 71 -22.37 2.74 9.86
C MET A 71 -22.63 3.38 11.24
N GLY A 72 -23.35 4.51 11.32
CA GLY A 72 -23.69 5.18 12.59
C GLY A 72 -22.62 6.11 13.12
N TYR A 73 -21.54 6.34 12.38
CA TYR A 73 -20.46 7.29 12.69
C TYR A 73 -19.93 7.94 11.41
N ARG A 74 -19.03 8.89 11.55
CA ARG A 74 -18.38 9.58 10.44
C ARG A 74 -16.86 9.61 10.63
N THR A 75 -16.15 9.74 9.49
CA THR A 75 -14.69 9.80 9.41
C THR A 75 -14.25 11.10 8.72
N PRO A 76 -14.52 12.28 9.33
CA PRO A 76 -14.37 13.57 8.65
C PRO A 76 -12.93 13.87 8.22
N ASN A 77 -11.92 13.35 8.92
CA ASN A 77 -10.52 13.58 8.57
C ASN A 77 -10.09 12.72 7.38
N ILE A 78 -10.56 11.49 7.29
CA ILE A 78 -10.37 10.62 6.11
C ILE A 78 -11.18 11.18 4.94
N ASP A 79 -12.43 11.63 5.18
CA ASP A 79 -13.29 12.26 4.17
C ASP A 79 -12.63 13.53 3.59
N ARG A 80 -11.82 14.25 4.39
CA ARG A 80 -11.03 15.39 3.91
C ARG A 80 -10.10 15.00 2.79
N LEU A 81 -9.45 13.83 2.85
CA LEU A 81 -8.57 13.34 1.77
C LEU A 81 -9.35 13.06 0.49
N ALA A 82 -10.58 12.55 0.58
CA ALA A 82 -11.48 12.38 -0.56
C ALA A 82 -11.84 13.74 -1.19
N ASN A 83 -12.23 14.72 -0.37
CA ASN A 83 -12.68 16.03 -0.82
C ASN A 83 -11.53 16.87 -1.41
N GLU A 84 -10.33 16.79 -0.84
CA GLU A 84 -9.16 17.56 -1.26
C GLU A 84 -8.27 16.82 -2.27
N GLY A 85 -8.65 15.58 -2.66
CA GLY A 85 -7.86 14.71 -3.52
C GLY A 85 -8.69 13.83 -4.43
N MET A 86 -8.21 12.60 -4.65
CA MET A 86 -8.84 11.60 -5.50
C MET A 86 -9.25 10.38 -4.69
N THR A 87 -10.50 9.92 -4.91
CA THR A 87 -11.05 8.67 -4.37
C THR A 87 -10.91 7.56 -5.41
N PHE A 88 -10.44 6.38 -5.00
CA PHE A 88 -10.38 5.21 -5.85
C PHE A 88 -11.55 4.26 -5.54
N THR A 89 -12.27 3.84 -6.56
CA THR A 89 -13.36 2.84 -6.43
C THR A 89 -12.87 1.42 -6.70
N ASP A 90 -11.76 1.28 -7.42
CA ASP A 90 -11.17 0.03 -7.86
C ASP A 90 -9.71 -0.11 -7.38
N TYR A 91 -9.50 0.12 -6.07
CA TYR A 91 -8.19 -0.06 -5.45
C TYR A 91 -8.10 -1.43 -4.77
N TYR A 92 -6.98 -2.10 -5.01
CA TYR A 92 -6.70 -3.45 -4.52
C TYR A 92 -5.55 -3.46 -3.51
N GLY A 93 -5.87 -3.88 -2.28
CA GLY A 93 -4.91 -4.41 -1.33
C GLY A 93 -4.58 -5.86 -1.64
N GLU A 94 -4.28 -6.64 -0.61
CA GLU A 94 -4.10 -8.09 -0.72
C GLU A 94 -5.08 -8.82 0.21
N GLN A 95 -5.02 -10.16 0.24
CA GLN A 95 -5.95 -10.97 1.03
C GLN A 95 -5.73 -10.87 2.54
N SER A 96 -4.54 -10.45 3.02
CA SER A 96 -4.21 -10.38 4.44
C SER A 96 -3.11 -9.35 4.75
N CYS A 97 -2.89 -9.08 6.06
CA CYS A 97 -2.04 -7.98 6.52
C CYS A 97 -0.59 -8.05 6.02
N THR A 98 0.10 -9.16 6.25
CA THR A 98 1.50 -9.34 5.80
C THR A 98 1.59 -9.18 4.29
N ALA A 99 0.64 -9.76 3.56
CA ALA A 99 0.55 -9.68 2.12
C ALA A 99 0.40 -8.24 1.63
N GLY A 100 -0.59 -7.49 2.13
CA GLY A 100 -0.84 -6.11 1.71
C GLY A 100 0.32 -5.16 2.05
N ARG A 101 0.96 -5.37 3.21
CA ARG A 101 2.13 -4.58 3.63
C ARG A 101 3.36 -4.89 2.80
N SER A 102 3.59 -6.18 2.48
CA SER A 102 4.69 -6.62 1.60
C SER A 102 4.53 -6.08 0.18
N SER A 103 3.36 -6.24 -0.44
CA SER A 103 3.10 -5.77 -1.80
C SER A 103 3.25 -4.26 -1.92
N PHE A 104 2.76 -3.50 -0.92
CA PHE A 104 2.93 -2.05 -0.87
C PHE A 104 4.39 -1.62 -0.80
N VAL A 105 5.15 -2.15 0.17
CA VAL A 105 6.49 -1.62 0.45
C VAL A 105 7.54 -2.08 -0.56
N THR A 106 7.31 -3.24 -1.22
CA THR A 106 8.26 -3.82 -2.20
C THR A 106 7.84 -3.61 -3.66
N GLY A 107 6.57 -3.31 -3.94
CA GLY A 107 6.03 -3.26 -5.31
C GLY A 107 6.06 -4.62 -6.03
N GLN A 108 6.27 -5.71 -5.31
CA GLN A 108 6.33 -7.08 -5.80
C GLN A 108 5.09 -7.85 -5.38
N ASN A 109 4.57 -8.69 -6.28
CA ASN A 109 3.48 -9.61 -5.95
C ASN A 109 3.88 -10.52 -4.77
N VAL A 110 2.94 -10.79 -3.89
CA VAL A 110 3.16 -11.61 -2.67
C VAL A 110 3.71 -13.00 -2.97
N PHE A 111 3.43 -13.55 -4.14
CA PHE A 111 4.00 -14.82 -4.59
C PHE A 111 5.51 -14.73 -4.85
N ARG A 112 6.06 -13.54 -5.21
CA ARG A 112 7.51 -13.34 -5.36
C ARG A 112 8.22 -13.27 -4.03
N THR A 113 7.68 -12.50 -3.10
CA THR A 113 8.29 -12.34 -1.77
C THR A 113 8.07 -13.55 -0.86
N GLY A 114 7.02 -14.37 -1.12
CA GLY A 114 6.58 -15.45 -0.24
C GLY A 114 5.91 -14.94 1.05
N LEU A 115 5.60 -13.64 1.12
CA LEU A 115 4.95 -13.01 2.29
C LEU A 115 3.43 -12.92 2.10
N SER A 116 2.79 -14.03 1.69
CA SER A 116 1.36 -14.10 1.46
C SER A 116 0.55 -14.41 2.71
N LYS A 117 1.11 -15.14 3.69
CA LYS A 117 0.44 -15.52 4.93
C LYS A 117 0.79 -14.57 6.08
N VAL A 118 -0.17 -14.34 6.99
CA VAL A 118 0.04 -13.53 8.19
C VAL A 118 1.19 -14.09 9.04
N GLY A 119 2.12 -13.22 9.43
CA GLY A 119 3.25 -13.56 10.27
C GLY A 119 2.81 -13.81 11.71
N MET A 120 3.19 -14.97 12.27
CA MET A 120 2.97 -15.32 13.67
C MET A 120 4.25 -15.08 14.49
N PRO A 121 4.15 -14.86 15.81
CA PRO A 121 5.33 -14.85 16.66
C PRO A 121 6.18 -16.12 16.49
N ALA A 122 7.49 -15.95 16.34
CA ALA A 122 8.46 -17.01 16.09
C ALA A 122 8.36 -17.73 14.72
N ALA A 123 7.54 -17.27 13.80
CA ALA A 123 7.57 -17.78 12.43
C ALA A 123 8.90 -17.39 11.75
N PRO A 124 9.61 -18.32 11.09
CA PRO A 124 10.92 -18.06 10.49
C PRO A 124 10.80 -17.40 9.10
N VAL A 125 9.82 -16.52 8.91
CA VAL A 125 9.54 -15.83 7.65
C VAL A 125 9.51 -14.33 7.84
N GLY A 126 10.03 -13.59 6.88
CA GLY A 126 10.05 -12.14 6.89
C GLY A 126 10.59 -11.57 5.60
N ILE A 127 10.70 -10.26 5.54
CA ILE A 127 11.23 -9.57 4.37
C ILE A 127 12.72 -9.84 4.20
N HIS A 128 13.12 -10.28 3.01
CA HIS A 128 14.52 -10.59 2.72
C HIS A 128 15.28 -9.34 2.26
N LYS A 129 16.60 -9.31 2.54
CA LYS A 129 17.50 -8.21 2.14
C LYS A 129 17.63 -8.01 0.63
N GLU A 130 17.22 -8.99 -0.16
CA GLU A 130 17.19 -8.93 -1.63
C GLU A 130 15.93 -8.23 -2.17
N ASP A 131 14.91 -8.04 -1.32
CA ASP A 131 13.66 -7.39 -1.70
C ASP A 131 13.73 -5.89 -1.34
N PRO A 132 13.87 -5.00 -2.34
CA PRO A 132 13.98 -3.58 -2.08
C PRO A 132 12.68 -3.02 -1.55
N THR A 133 12.78 -2.02 -0.67
CA THR A 133 11.64 -1.26 -0.15
C THR A 133 11.54 0.13 -0.79
N ILE A 134 10.37 0.76 -0.70
CA ILE A 134 10.19 2.18 -1.07
C ILE A 134 11.23 3.04 -0.35
N ALA A 135 11.51 2.76 0.94
CA ALA A 135 12.47 3.52 1.73
C ALA A 135 13.88 3.42 1.15
N GLU A 136 14.34 2.21 0.78
CA GLU A 136 15.66 2.01 0.16
C GLU A 136 15.79 2.70 -1.20
N MET A 137 14.69 2.79 -1.96
CA MET A 137 14.71 3.48 -3.25
C MET A 137 14.65 5.00 -3.12
N LEU A 138 14.04 5.55 -2.07
CA LEU A 138 13.95 6.98 -1.82
C LEU A 138 15.19 7.58 -1.13
N LYS A 139 15.94 6.79 -0.33
CA LYS A 139 17.16 7.28 0.34
C LYS A 139 18.22 7.87 -0.60
N PRO A 140 18.58 7.22 -1.72
CA PRO A 140 19.51 7.81 -2.70
C PRO A 140 19.00 9.12 -3.31
N LEU A 141 17.68 9.33 -3.27
CA LEU A 141 17.04 10.56 -3.70
C LEU A 141 17.01 11.65 -2.61
N GLY A 142 17.64 11.43 -1.46
CA GLY A 142 17.79 12.41 -0.38
C GLY A 142 16.67 12.43 0.66
N TYR A 143 15.77 11.46 0.65
CA TYR A 143 14.68 11.38 1.62
C TYR A 143 15.18 10.90 2.99
N ALA A 144 14.60 11.47 4.06
CA ALA A 144 14.57 10.84 5.36
C ALA A 144 13.37 9.88 5.42
N THR A 145 13.52 8.73 6.10
CA THR A 145 12.54 7.65 6.03
C THR A 145 12.15 7.17 7.42
N GLY A 146 10.84 7.09 7.71
CA GLY A 146 10.33 6.65 9.00
C GLY A 146 9.14 5.71 8.83
N GLN A 147 9.09 4.65 9.65
CA GLN A 147 7.93 3.78 9.77
C GLN A 147 7.44 3.79 11.21
N PHE A 148 6.13 3.98 11.40
CA PHE A 148 5.53 4.09 12.73
C PHE A 148 4.24 3.26 12.78
N GLY A 149 4.07 2.48 13.86
CA GLY A 149 2.97 1.54 14.03
C GLY A 149 3.30 0.12 13.58
N LYS A 150 2.29 -0.65 13.17
CA LYS A 150 2.41 -2.08 12.83
C LYS A 150 3.32 -2.32 11.61
N ASN A 151 4.34 -3.20 11.76
CA ASN A 151 5.19 -3.63 10.64
C ASN A 151 4.67 -4.89 9.94
N HIS A 152 4.60 -6.00 10.64
CA HIS A 152 4.08 -7.31 10.21
C HIS A 152 4.84 -7.98 9.05
N LEU A 153 6.14 -7.74 8.92
CA LEU A 153 7.02 -8.32 7.89
C LEU A 153 8.14 -9.19 8.47
N GLY A 154 7.88 -9.81 9.62
CA GLY A 154 8.80 -10.68 10.36
C GLY A 154 9.33 -10.04 11.64
N ASP A 155 9.87 -10.89 12.55
CA ASP A 155 10.26 -10.48 13.90
C ASP A 155 11.76 -10.63 14.21
N LEU A 156 12.55 -11.22 13.31
CA LEU A 156 14.01 -11.26 13.46
C LEU A 156 14.62 -9.86 13.25
N ASN A 157 15.78 -9.63 13.85
CA ASN A 157 16.49 -8.36 13.69
C ASN A 157 16.78 -8.02 12.22
N GLU A 158 17.04 -9.02 11.39
CA GLU A 158 17.27 -8.86 9.96
C GLU A 158 16.02 -8.48 9.15
N TYR A 159 14.82 -8.58 9.73
CA TYR A 159 13.55 -8.21 9.11
C TYR A 159 13.01 -6.84 9.57
N LEU A 160 13.70 -6.18 10.51
CA LEU A 160 13.23 -4.91 11.05
C LEU A 160 13.38 -3.77 10.03
N PRO A 161 12.46 -2.80 10.04
CA PRO A 161 12.45 -1.71 9.06
C PRO A 161 13.78 -0.95 8.92
N THR A 162 14.52 -0.82 10.02
CA THR A 162 15.76 -0.03 10.06
C THR A 162 16.95 -0.69 9.36
N VAL A 163 16.87 -1.97 9.00
CA VAL A 163 17.82 -2.61 8.09
C VAL A 163 17.27 -2.77 6.65
N HIS A 164 16.03 -2.28 6.43
CA HIS A 164 15.34 -2.22 5.13
C HIS A 164 15.02 -0.77 4.71
N GLY A 165 15.96 0.14 4.94
CA GLY A 165 15.95 1.48 4.40
C GLY A 165 15.27 2.54 5.27
N PHE A 166 14.55 2.21 6.34
CA PHE A 166 13.99 3.20 7.24
C PHE A 166 15.05 3.73 8.22
N ASP A 167 15.09 5.05 8.44
CA ASP A 167 15.99 5.66 9.42
C ASP A 167 15.51 5.43 10.85
N GLU A 168 14.18 5.44 11.05
CA GLU A 168 13.54 5.24 12.35
C GLU A 168 12.32 4.31 12.21
N PHE A 169 12.14 3.46 13.23
CA PHE A 169 10.96 2.64 13.42
C PHE A 169 10.49 2.72 14.88
N PHE A 170 9.17 2.87 15.08
CA PHE A 170 8.56 2.69 16.39
C PHE A 170 7.18 2.04 16.23
N GLY A 171 7.04 0.80 16.73
CA GLY A 171 5.79 0.06 16.60
C GLY A 171 5.88 -1.41 16.98
N ASN A 172 4.79 -2.13 16.72
CA ASN A 172 4.63 -3.56 16.97
C ASN A 172 4.86 -4.38 15.68
N LEU A 173 5.06 -5.68 15.86
CA LEU A 173 5.46 -6.58 14.77
C LEU A 173 4.35 -7.55 14.33
N TYR A 174 3.23 -7.63 15.06
CA TYR A 174 2.17 -8.60 14.81
C TYR A 174 0.78 -7.95 14.84
N HIS A 175 -0.24 -8.75 14.58
CA HIS A 175 -1.64 -8.38 14.76
C HIS A 175 -2.04 -8.37 16.25
N LEU A 176 -3.09 -7.62 16.58
CA LEU A 176 -3.47 -7.37 17.97
C LEU A 176 -3.82 -8.63 18.76
N ASN A 177 -4.49 -9.63 18.14
CA ASN A 177 -4.81 -10.86 18.85
C ASN A 177 -3.55 -11.64 19.29
N ALA A 178 -2.49 -11.70 18.50
CA ALA A 178 -1.24 -12.34 18.92
C ALA A 178 -0.56 -11.57 20.05
N GLU A 179 -0.63 -10.24 20.03
CA GLU A 179 -0.11 -9.40 21.12
C GLU A 179 -0.89 -9.59 22.44
N GLU A 180 -2.20 -9.87 22.35
CA GLU A 180 -3.08 -10.05 23.50
C GLU A 180 -2.97 -11.46 24.14
N GLU A 181 -2.57 -12.48 23.37
CA GLU A 181 -2.53 -13.87 23.80
C GLU A 181 -1.83 -14.11 25.15
N PRO A 182 -0.69 -13.44 25.48
CA PRO A 182 -0.05 -13.60 26.77
C PRO A 182 -0.89 -13.19 28.01
N GLU A 183 -1.99 -12.47 27.80
CA GLU A 183 -2.91 -12.06 28.86
C GLU A 183 -4.12 -13.00 28.99
N LEU A 184 -4.22 -14.05 28.17
CA LEU A 184 -5.27 -15.05 28.28
C LEU A 184 -5.04 -15.93 29.51
N TYR A 185 -6.13 -16.28 30.20
CA TYR A 185 -6.08 -17.09 31.41
C TYR A 185 -5.37 -18.44 31.22
N ASN A 186 -5.53 -19.05 30.06
CA ASN A 186 -4.98 -20.37 29.73
C ASN A 186 -3.67 -20.29 28.92
N TYR A 187 -3.06 -19.11 28.79
CA TYR A 187 -1.74 -19.00 28.15
C TYR A 187 -0.69 -19.74 28.97
N PRO A 188 0.26 -20.48 28.36
CA PRO A 188 1.27 -21.23 29.09
C PRO A 188 2.06 -20.34 30.07
N GLN A 189 2.08 -20.73 31.35
CA GLN A 189 2.70 -19.96 32.43
C GLN A 189 4.21 -20.15 32.53
N ASP A 190 4.80 -21.12 31.79
CA ASP A 190 6.25 -21.29 31.73
C ASP A 190 6.91 -20.08 31.04
N PRO A 191 7.79 -19.33 31.75
CA PRO A 191 8.50 -18.20 31.16
C PRO A 191 9.30 -18.56 29.89
N LYS A 192 9.79 -19.81 29.78
CA LYS A 192 10.52 -20.30 28.61
C LYS A 192 9.63 -20.34 27.38
N PHE A 193 8.35 -20.73 27.56
CA PHE A 193 7.39 -20.72 26.46
C PHE A 193 7.23 -19.32 25.88
N ARG A 194 6.98 -18.31 26.74
CA ARG A 194 6.86 -16.92 26.32
C ARG A 194 8.16 -16.41 25.67
N GLN A 195 9.31 -16.76 26.23
CA GLN A 195 10.61 -16.38 25.69
C GLN A 195 10.83 -16.96 24.28
N MET A 196 10.37 -18.17 24.01
CA MET A 196 10.58 -18.86 22.73
C MET A 196 9.51 -18.53 21.69
N PHE A 197 8.26 -18.38 22.10
CA PHE A 197 7.10 -18.32 21.19
C PHE A 197 6.19 -17.10 21.38
N GLY A 198 6.32 -16.35 22.46
CA GLY A 198 5.49 -15.18 22.70
C GLY A 198 5.80 -14.01 21.74
N PRO A 199 4.90 -13.03 21.60
CA PRO A 199 5.16 -11.85 20.79
C PRO A 199 6.33 -11.03 21.35
N ARG A 200 7.11 -10.43 20.46
CA ARG A 200 8.12 -9.43 20.78
C ARG A 200 7.41 -8.13 21.16
N GLY A 201 7.98 -7.36 22.10
CA GLY A 201 7.37 -6.10 22.51
C GLY A 201 7.36 -5.02 21.43
N VAL A 202 6.79 -3.88 21.76
CA VAL A 202 6.82 -2.68 20.91
C VAL A 202 8.25 -2.18 20.82
N LEU A 203 8.80 -2.10 19.61
CA LEU A 203 10.19 -1.77 19.38
C LEU A 203 10.38 -0.32 18.98
N ARG A 204 11.47 0.28 19.46
CA ARG A 204 12.01 1.54 18.98
C ARG A 204 13.38 1.26 18.37
N CYS A 205 13.50 1.46 17.06
CA CYS A 205 14.73 1.18 16.33
C CYS A 205 15.22 2.41 15.58
N LYS A 206 16.55 2.51 15.42
CA LYS A 206 17.20 3.53 14.58
C LYS A 206 18.28 2.87 13.74
N ALA A 207 18.31 3.20 12.47
CA ALA A 207 19.41 2.80 11.58
C ALA A 207 20.72 3.47 12.03
N THR A 208 21.84 2.74 11.91
CA THR A 208 23.19 3.22 12.26
C THR A 208 24.20 2.79 11.20
N ASP A 209 25.31 3.53 11.11
CA ASP A 209 26.45 3.13 10.28
C ASP A 209 27.30 2.04 10.98
N LYS A 210 27.22 1.95 12.32
CA LYS A 210 27.92 0.95 13.12
C LYS A 210 27.20 -0.38 13.02
N ASP A 211 27.95 -1.42 12.62
CA ASP A 211 27.45 -2.78 12.51
C ASP A 211 27.61 -3.50 13.85
N ASP A 212 26.54 -3.64 14.60
CA ASP A 212 26.50 -4.33 15.89
C ASP A 212 26.51 -5.84 15.68
N GLN A 213 27.58 -6.50 16.14
CA GLN A 213 27.80 -7.94 15.99
C GLN A 213 27.07 -8.78 17.05
N THR A 214 26.37 -8.13 18.01
CA THR A 214 25.65 -8.84 19.07
C THR A 214 24.60 -9.76 18.48
N VAL A 215 24.64 -11.03 18.87
CA VAL A 215 23.65 -12.03 18.48
C VAL A 215 22.69 -12.27 19.64
N GLN A 216 21.45 -11.91 19.45
CA GLN A 216 20.35 -12.21 20.39
C GLN A 216 19.84 -13.63 20.11
N ALA A 217 19.72 -14.47 21.14
CA ALA A 217 19.45 -15.90 20.98
C ALA A 217 18.22 -16.23 20.11
N ARG A 218 17.14 -15.44 20.22
CA ARG A 218 15.91 -15.62 19.43
C ARG A 218 15.88 -14.74 18.18
N TRP A 219 16.39 -13.52 18.28
CA TRP A 219 16.18 -12.48 17.29
C TRP A 219 17.30 -12.35 16.25
N GLY A 220 18.38 -13.11 16.43
CA GLY A 220 19.52 -13.06 15.53
C GLY A 220 20.42 -11.84 15.77
N ARG A 221 21.28 -11.55 14.80
CA ARG A 221 22.25 -10.46 14.85
C ARG A 221 21.55 -9.10 14.77
N VAL A 222 22.00 -8.15 15.60
CA VAL A 222 21.43 -6.78 15.62
C VAL A 222 21.71 -6.06 14.30
N GLY A 223 22.94 -6.06 13.82
CA GLY A 223 23.28 -5.44 12.53
C GLY A 223 23.43 -3.91 12.61
N LYS A 224 23.15 -3.21 11.51
CA LYS A 224 23.30 -1.74 11.40
C LYS A 224 22.09 -0.98 11.95
N GLN A 225 21.74 -1.27 13.18
CA GLN A 225 20.63 -0.61 13.87
C GLN A 225 20.82 -0.63 15.40
N THR A 226 20.06 0.21 16.10
CA THR A 226 19.78 0.04 17.52
C THR A 226 18.38 -0.51 17.69
N VAL A 227 18.17 -1.39 18.65
CA VAL A 227 16.87 -2.02 18.92
C VAL A 227 16.59 -1.89 20.42
N GLU A 228 15.56 -1.14 20.78
CA GLU A 228 15.04 -1.00 22.13
C GLU A 228 13.66 -1.66 22.19
N ASP A 229 13.49 -2.64 23.07
CA ASP A 229 12.18 -3.20 23.42
C ASP A 229 11.55 -2.33 24.50
N THR A 230 10.47 -1.61 24.17
CA THR A 230 9.77 -0.70 25.08
C THR A 230 8.70 -1.39 25.91
N GLY A 231 8.64 -2.70 25.87
CA GLY A 231 7.71 -3.55 26.59
C GLY A 231 6.54 -4.07 25.74
N PRO A 232 5.74 -5.00 26.28
CA PRO A 232 4.68 -5.68 25.57
C PRO A 232 3.55 -4.74 25.14
N LEU A 233 2.88 -5.08 24.06
CA LEU A 233 1.63 -4.45 23.67
C LEU A 233 0.47 -5.18 24.37
N THR A 234 0.24 -4.82 25.63
CA THR A 234 -0.87 -5.34 26.45
C THR A 234 -2.20 -4.75 25.99
N ARG A 235 -3.34 -5.35 26.39
CA ARG A 235 -4.69 -4.79 26.19
C ARG A 235 -4.77 -3.33 26.65
N LYS A 236 -4.18 -3.02 27.81
CA LYS A 236 -4.17 -1.65 28.31
C LYS A 236 -3.36 -0.70 27.43
N ARG A 237 -2.22 -1.14 26.90
CA ARG A 237 -1.41 -0.32 26.00
C ARG A 237 -2.05 -0.20 24.60
N MET A 238 -2.85 -1.18 24.16
CA MET A 238 -3.61 -1.10 22.91
C MET A 238 -4.58 0.08 22.88
N GLU A 239 -5.08 0.52 24.03
CA GLU A 239 -5.92 1.72 24.13
C GLU A 239 -5.20 3.01 23.67
N THR A 240 -3.86 3.07 23.74
CA THR A 240 -3.05 4.29 23.51
C THR A 240 -1.92 4.12 22.49
N ILE A 241 -1.67 2.93 21.99
CA ILE A 241 -0.51 2.68 21.12
C ILE A 241 -0.50 3.54 19.85
N ASP A 242 -1.68 3.79 19.27
CA ASP A 242 -1.76 4.63 18.07
C ASP A 242 -1.48 6.11 18.37
N ASP A 243 -1.73 6.57 19.61
CA ASP A 243 -1.29 7.89 20.06
C ASP A 243 0.24 7.93 20.21
N GLU A 244 0.85 6.89 20.79
CA GLU A 244 2.31 6.80 20.97
C GLU A 244 3.02 6.84 19.61
N THR A 245 2.55 6.02 18.65
CA THR A 245 3.17 5.88 17.32
C THR A 245 2.90 7.09 16.44
N SER A 246 1.71 7.69 16.49
CA SER A 246 1.41 8.91 15.73
C SER A 246 2.17 10.13 16.26
N ALA A 247 2.35 10.24 17.58
CA ALA A 247 3.18 11.28 18.18
C ALA A 247 4.65 11.15 17.72
N ALA A 248 5.18 9.92 17.63
CA ALA A 248 6.53 9.68 17.13
C ALA A 248 6.64 10.02 15.63
N ALA A 249 5.63 9.68 14.82
CA ALA A 249 5.56 10.05 13.40
C ALA A 249 5.54 11.58 13.21
N ILE A 250 4.73 12.28 14.00
CA ILE A 250 4.63 13.75 13.98
C ILE A 250 5.95 14.39 14.42
N ASP A 251 6.62 13.88 15.44
CA ASP A 251 7.93 14.35 15.84
C ASP A 251 8.96 14.19 14.70
N PHE A 252 8.98 13.02 14.06
CA PHE A 252 9.85 12.79 12.90
C PHE A 252 9.57 13.80 11.79
N ILE A 253 8.29 14.00 11.40
CA ILE A 253 7.88 14.98 10.39
C ILE A 253 8.36 16.38 10.75
N LYS A 254 8.16 16.83 12.00
CA LYS A 254 8.60 18.14 12.49
C LYS A 254 10.11 18.33 12.38
N ARG A 255 10.89 17.30 12.76
CA ARG A 255 12.37 17.35 12.66
C ARG A 255 12.83 17.45 11.21
N GLN A 256 12.23 16.68 10.28
CA GLN A 256 12.62 16.72 8.88
C GLN A 256 12.18 18.02 8.20
N ALA A 257 10.97 18.52 8.47
CA ALA A 257 10.51 19.81 7.97
C ALA A 257 11.42 20.96 8.43
N LYS A 258 11.81 20.98 9.72
CA LYS A 258 12.78 21.97 10.25
C LYS A 258 14.15 21.88 9.58
N ALA A 259 14.58 20.67 9.20
CA ALA A 259 15.83 20.43 8.51
C ALA A 259 15.76 20.74 6.99
N GLY A 260 14.58 21.07 6.46
CA GLY A 260 14.35 21.25 5.02
C GLY A 260 14.57 19.99 4.18
N LYS A 261 14.48 18.80 4.80
CA LYS A 261 14.74 17.52 4.16
C LYS A 261 13.42 16.86 3.77
N PRO A 262 13.25 16.42 2.51
CA PRO A 262 12.06 15.67 2.12
C PRO A 262 12.00 14.36 2.92
N PHE A 263 10.80 13.91 3.25
CA PHE A 263 10.60 12.70 4.03
C PHE A 263 9.62 11.74 3.38
N PHE A 264 9.81 10.46 3.66
CA PHE A 264 8.84 9.39 3.47
C PHE A 264 8.47 8.83 4.85
N VAL A 265 7.21 8.96 5.21
CA VAL A 265 6.64 8.37 6.43
C VAL A 265 5.58 7.35 6.03
N TRP A 266 5.75 6.12 6.52
CA TRP A 266 4.73 5.09 6.45
C TRP A 266 4.14 4.89 7.85
N TYR A 267 2.96 5.44 8.07
CA TYR A 267 2.22 5.32 9.32
C TYR A 267 1.21 4.18 9.23
N ASN A 268 1.29 3.24 10.14
CA ASN A 268 0.50 2.02 10.18
C ASN A 268 -0.28 1.95 11.49
N SER A 269 -1.55 2.38 11.50
CA SER A 269 -2.41 2.21 12.66
C SER A 269 -2.51 0.73 13.02
N THR A 270 -2.62 0.41 14.31
CA THR A 270 -2.97 -0.93 14.77
C THR A 270 -4.47 -1.19 14.66
N ARG A 271 -5.26 -0.11 14.67
CA ARG A 271 -6.70 -0.12 14.43
C ARG A 271 -6.95 -0.30 12.92
N MET A 272 -7.88 -1.10 12.47
CA MET A 272 -9.04 -1.69 13.20
C MET A 272 -8.94 -3.23 13.25
N HIS A 273 -7.77 -3.79 13.44
CA HIS A 273 -7.66 -5.26 13.58
C HIS A 273 -8.58 -5.76 14.70
N LEU A 274 -9.08 -6.99 14.59
CA LEU A 274 -9.83 -7.62 15.68
C LEU A 274 -9.01 -7.56 16.99
N ARG A 275 -9.66 -7.38 18.14
CA ARG A 275 -9.05 -7.07 19.45
C ARG A 275 -8.53 -5.62 19.56
N THR A 276 -9.05 -4.70 18.78
CA THR A 276 -8.94 -3.28 19.06
C THR A 276 -9.56 -2.97 20.44
N HIS A 277 -8.86 -2.19 21.24
CA HIS A 277 -9.34 -1.70 22.54
C HIS A 277 -9.38 -0.18 22.55
N VAL A 278 -10.50 0.37 23.06
CA VAL A 278 -10.79 1.80 23.10
C VAL A 278 -10.80 2.29 24.54
N ARG A 279 -10.24 3.47 24.78
CA ARG A 279 -10.25 4.09 26.09
C ARG A 279 -11.67 4.29 26.63
N PRO A 280 -11.91 4.09 27.94
CA PRO A 280 -13.25 4.24 28.52
C PRO A 280 -13.92 5.60 28.23
N GLU A 281 -13.13 6.68 28.20
CA GLU A 281 -13.61 8.05 27.92
C GLU A 281 -14.04 8.28 26.48
N HIS A 282 -13.63 7.42 25.55
CA HIS A 282 -13.99 7.49 24.13
C HIS A 282 -15.14 6.54 23.76
N ARG A 283 -15.57 5.68 24.69
CA ARG A 283 -16.67 4.76 24.45
C ARG A 283 -18.02 5.48 24.30
N SER A 284 -18.84 4.94 23.44
CA SER A 284 -20.22 5.42 23.24
C SER A 284 -20.99 5.58 24.57
N PRO A 285 -21.94 6.57 24.65
CA PRO A 285 -22.63 7.21 23.54
C PRO A 285 -22.02 8.54 23.05
N LYS A 286 -20.81 8.87 23.39
CA LYS A 286 -20.25 10.21 23.15
C LYS A 286 -19.86 10.52 21.70
N GLY A 287 -19.76 9.54 20.81
CA GLY A 287 -19.24 9.77 19.46
C GLY A 287 -19.96 9.01 18.34
N THR A 288 -20.69 7.96 18.65
CA THR A 288 -21.37 7.15 17.64
C THR A 288 -22.76 6.71 18.07
N THR A 289 -23.60 6.36 17.10
CA THR A 289 -24.90 5.70 17.35
C THR A 289 -24.82 4.20 17.18
N ALA A 290 -23.66 3.67 16.76
CA ALA A 290 -23.44 2.25 16.54
C ALA A 290 -23.26 1.44 17.83
N LEU A 291 -22.78 2.11 18.90
CA LEU A 291 -22.61 1.55 20.25
C LEU A 291 -21.76 0.28 20.29
N THR A 292 -20.70 0.22 19.47
CA THR A 292 -19.73 -0.88 19.42
C THR A 292 -18.31 -0.36 19.62
N GLU A 293 -17.41 -1.19 20.17
CA GLU A 293 -16.01 -0.84 20.35
C GLU A 293 -15.31 -0.60 19.01
N TYR A 294 -15.70 -1.34 17.98
CA TYR A 294 -15.20 -1.13 16.61
C TYR A 294 -15.55 0.28 16.09
N ALA A 295 -16.80 0.70 16.24
CA ALA A 295 -17.24 2.03 15.79
C ALA A 295 -16.51 3.16 16.52
N ASP A 296 -16.33 3.03 17.83
CA ASP A 296 -15.58 3.99 18.65
C ASP A 296 -14.10 4.01 18.23
N GLY A 297 -13.52 2.84 17.97
CA GLY A 297 -12.17 2.69 17.44
C GLY A 297 -11.97 3.34 16.07
N MET A 298 -12.98 3.27 15.19
CA MET A 298 -12.95 3.97 13.88
C MET A 298 -12.95 5.48 14.04
N VAL A 299 -13.67 6.03 15.02
CA VAL A 299 -13.66 7.47 15.33
C VAL A 299 -12.28 7.89 15.88
N GLU A 300 -11.66 7.07 16.75
CA GLU A 300 -10.29 7.33 17.21
C GLU A 300 -9.27 7.23 16.06
N HIS A 301 -9.40 6.24 15.19
CA HIS A 301 -8.55 6.10 14.01
C HIS A 301 -8.64 7.33 13.11
N ASP A 302 -9.86 7.81 12.82
CA ASP A 302 -10.06 9.05 12.06
C ASP A 302 -9.42 10.26 12.75
N GLY A 303 -9.52 10.34 14.08
CA GLY A 303 -8.85 11.38 14.89
C GLY A 303 -7.32 11.32 14.77
N THR A 304 -6.75 10.14 14.71
CA THR A 304 -5.30 9.94 14.48
C THR A 304 -4.89 10.43 13.09
N VAL A 305 -5.67 10.11 12.04
CA VAL A 305 -5.48 10.66 10.69
C VAL A 305 -5.54 12.19 10.74
N GLY A 306 -6.53 12.75 11.43
CA GLY A 306 -6.68 14.19 11.62
C GLY A 306 -5.45 14.84 12.27
N SER A 307 -4.86 14.20 13.26
CA SER A 307 -3.65 14.69 13.95
C SER A 307 -2.44 14.75 13.01
N LEU A 308 -2.26 13.74 12.15
CA LEU A 308 -1.21 13.70 11.13
C LEU A 308 -1.41 14.81 10.09
N LEU A 309 -2.64 14.98 9.56
CA LEU A 309 -2.95 16.03 8.60
C LEU A 309 -2.76 17.42 9.20
N LYS A 310 -3.22 17.62 10.43
CA LYS A 310 -3.03 18.88 11.15
C LYS A 310 -1.55 19.24 11.32
N ALA A 311 -0.69 18.26 11.59
CA ALA A 311 0.75 18.50 11.66
C ALA A 311 1.34 19.04 10.36
N LEU A 312 0.88 18.55 9.19
CA LEU A 312 1.29 19.08 7.89
C LEU A 312 0.80 20.53 7.67
N ASP A 313 -0.44 20.82 8.09
CA ASP A 313 -1.03 22.16 7.99
C ASP A 313 -0.28 23.15 8.90
N ASP A 314 -0.07 22.80 10.17
CA ASP A 314 0.62 23.64 11.16
C ASP A 314 2.07 23.97 10.75
N LEU A 315 2.73 23.06 10.03
CA LEU A 315 4.08 23.25 9.51
C LEU A 315 4.12 23.99 8.16
N GLY A 316 2.97 24.27 7.55
CA GLY A 316 2.86 24.91 6.24
C GLY A 316 3.40 24.08 5.07
N ILE A 317 3.50 22.75 5.22
CA ILE A 317 4.06 21.84 4.22
C ILE A 317 3.00 20.99 3.50
N ALA A 318 1.74 21.15 3.84
CA ALA A 318 0.64 20.35 3.29
C ALA A 318 0.56 20.38 1.76
N ASN A 319 0.84 21.53 1.14
CA ASN A 319 0.81 21.68 -0.33
C ASN A 319 1.98 20.97 -1.04
N ASN A 320 3.10 20.75 -0.36
CA ASN A 320 4.24 19.98 -0.89
C ASN A 320 4.32 18.57 -0.29
N THR A 321 3.19 18.00 0.08
CA THR A 321 3.12 16.64 0.65
C THR A 321 2.08 15.80 -0.08
N ILE A 322 2.53 14.66 -0.62
CA ILE A 322 1.67 13.58 -1.09
C ILE A 322 1.16 12.85 0.15
N VAL A 323 -0.16 12.77 0.31
CA VAL A 323 -0.79 11.98 1.37
C VAL A 323 -1.61 10.87 0.73
N VAL A 324 -1.30 9.63 1.08
CA VAL A 324 -2.09 8.44 0.69
C VAL A 324 -2.72 7.85 1.94
N TYR A 325 -4.00 7.55 1.89
CA TYR A 325 -4.71 6.74 2.88
C TYR A 325 -5.22 5.47 2.23
N THR A 326 -5.00 4.33 2.87
CA THR A 326 -5.56 3.04 2.47
C THR A 326 -5.52 2.05 3.64
N THR A 327 -5.76 0.78 3.37
CA THR A 327 -5.59 -0.35 4.29
C THR A 327 -4.84 -1.48 3.58
N ASP A 328 -4.38 -2.45 4.33
CA ASP A 328 -3.61 -3.58 3.83
C ASP A 328 -4.47 -4.63 3.10
N ASN A 329 -5.67 -4.91 3.60
CA ASN A 329 -6.61 -5.89 3.07
C ASN A 329 -8.04 -5.51 3.38
N GLY A 330 -8.99 -6.25 2.85
CA GLY A 330 -10.41 -6.10 3.16
C GLY A 330 -10.74 -6.40 4.63
N PRO A 331 -11.98 -6.12 5.06
CA PRO A 331 -12.37 -6.24 6.45
C PRO A 331 -12.38 -7.67 6.94
N HIS A 332 -12.18 -7.84 8.25
CA HIS A 332 -12.37 -9.07 8.97
C HIS A 332 -13.77 -9.04 9.62
N ALA A 333 -14.75 -9.63 8.95
CA ALA A 333 -16.17 -9.47 9.30
C ALA A 333 -16.70 -10.54 10.27
N ASN A 334 -15.90 -11.54 10.64
CA ASN A 334 -16.33 -12.71 11.38
C ASN A 334 -16.59 -12.48 12.87
N THR A 335 -16.30 -11.31 13.40
CA THR A 335 -16.56 -10.96 14.81
C THR A 335 -17.85 -10.16 15.01
N TRP A 336 -18.73 -10.13 13.99
CA TRP A 336 -19.99 -9.41 14.09
C TRP A 336 -20.70 -9.63 15.45
N PRO A 337 -21.31 -8.60 16.03
CA PRO A 337 -21.61 -7.28 15.46
C PRO A 337 -20.49 -6.23 15.54
N ASP A 338 -19.36 -6.56 16.13
CA ASP A 338 -18.25 -5.64 16.39
C ASP A 338 -17.09 -5.83 15.41
N ALA A 339 -17.37 -5.62 14.12
CA ALA A 339 -16.44 -5.87 13.04
C ALA A 339 -16.54 -4.83 11.92
N ALA A 340 -15.50 -4.80 11.09
CA ALA A 340 -15.50 -4.06 9.84
C ALA A 340 -16.47 -4.65 8.81
N THR A 341 -16.89 -3.84 7.84
CA THR A 341 -17.80 -4.28 6.80
C THR A 341 -17.49 -3.66 5.44
N THR A 342 -17.89 -4.37 4.39
CA THR A 342 -17.74 -3.96 3.00
C THR A 342 -19.01 -4.32 2.21
N PRO A 343 -19.35 -3.58 1.15
CA PRO A 343 -20.46 -3.97 0.28
C PRO A 343 -20.12 -5.15 -0.62
N PHE A 344 -18.83 -5.43 -0.82
CA PHE A 344 -18.35 -6.48 -1.70
C PHE A 344 -18.54 -7.88 -1.09
N ARG A 345 -18.51 -8.90 -1.95
CA ARG A 345 -18.66 -10.30 -1.51
C ARG A 345 -17.55 -10.70 -0.55
N SER A 346 -17.94 -11.35 0.54
CA SER A 346 -17.07 -11.97 1.54
C SER A 346 -16.13 -10.98 2.24
N GLU A 347 -14.98 -11.43 2.69
CA GLU A 347 -14.10 -10.74 3.63
C GLU A 347 -12.64 -11.16 3.46
N LYS A 348 -11.75 -10.59 4.27
CA LYS A 348 -10.32 -10.94 4.41
C LYS A 348 -10.08 -12.45 4.26
N ASN A 349 -8.98 -12.81 3.60
CA ASN A 349 -8.54 -14.19 3.36
C ASN A 349 -9.48 -15.05 2.49
N THR A 350 -10.21 -14.42 1.56
CA THR A 350 -11.00 -15.13 0.54
C THR A 350 -10.55 -14.73 -0.86
N ASN A 351 -11.16 -15.31 -1.91
CA ASN A 351 -10.90 -14.96 -3.31
C ASN A 351 -11.81 -13.84 -3.85
N TRP A 352 -12.73 -13.34 -3.03
CA TRP A 352 -13.76 -12.41 -3.43
C TRP A 352 -13.33 -10.94 -3.30
N GLU A 353 -14.03 -10.04 -3.99
CA GLU A 353 -13.71 -8.61 -3.95
C GLU A 353 -13.65 -8.03 -2.53
N GLY A 354 -14.43 -8.58 -1.59
CA GLY A 354 -14.40 -8.13 -0.20
C GLY A 354 -13.08 -8.33 0.53
N ALA A 355 -12.22 -9.25 0.07
CA ALA A 355 -10.89 -9.44 0.63
C ALA A 355 -9.87 -8.42 0.08
N PHE A 356 -10.00 -8.03 -1.18
CA PHE A 356 -8.96 -7.32 -1.93
C PHE A 356 -9.31 -5.87 -2.24
N ARG A 357 -10.61 -5.58 -2.50
CA ARG A 357 -11.06 -4.25 -2.89
C ARG A 357 -11.33 -3.39 -1.67
N VAL A 358 -10.45 -2.42 -1.44
CA VAL A 358 -10.35 -1.66 -0.19
C VAL A 358 -10.45 -0.16 -0.41
N PRO A 359 -10.75 0.65 0.65
CA PRO A 359 -10.77 2.10 0.51
C PRO A 359 -9.36 2.64 0.22
N ALA A 360 -9.27 3.62 -0.70
CA ALA A 360 -8.05 4.36 -0.92
C ALA A 360 -8.33 5.79 -1.41
N PHE A 361 -7.46 6.70 -0.97
CA PHE A 361 -7.48 8.11 -1.32
C PHE A 361 -6.06 8.61 -1.51
N ILE A 362 -5.87 9.58 -2.41
CA ILE A 362 -4.63 10.32 -2.54
C ILE A 362 -4.89 11.82 -2.62
N ARG A 363 -4.10 12.60 -1.89
CA ARG A 363 -4.13 14.05 -1.90
C ARG A 363 -2.73 14.60 -2.22
N TRP A 364 -2.66 15.49 -3.20
CA TRP A 364 -1.47 16.28 -3.51
C TRP A 364 -1.91 17.61 -4.12
N PRO A 365 -2.06 18.67 -3.30
CA PRO A 365 -2.60 19.94 -3.76
C PRO A 365 -1.78 20.54 -4.91
N GLY A 366 -2.48 21.08 -5.92
CA GLY A 366 -1.87 21.64 -7.13
C GLY A 366 -1.40 20.61 -8.17
N HIS A 367 -1.41 19.32 -7.84
CA HIS A 367 -0.99 18.23 -8.75
C HIS A 367 -2.13 17.23 -9.03
N ILE A 368 -2.94 16.92 -8.05
CA ILE A 368 -4.09 16.02 -8.18
C ILE A 368 -5.37 16.86 -8.05
N LYS A 369 -6.31 16.63 -8.96
CA LYS A 369 -7.59 17.35 -8.95
C LYS A 369 -8.38 16.99 -7.68
N PRO A 370 -8.79 17.98 -6.87
CA PRO A 370 -9.64 17.73 -5.70
C PRO A 370 -11.03 17.23 -6.11
N ASP A 371 -11.68 16.52 -5.19
CA ASP A 371 -13.03 15.94 -5.34
C ASP A 371 -13.17 15.13 -6.64
N SER A 372 -12.13 14.37 -6.98
CA SER A 372 -12.11 13.52 -8.18
C SER A 372 -12.27 12.04 -7.80
N VAL A 373 -12.81 11.27 -8.74
CA VAL A 373 -13.03 9.83 -8.57
C VAL A 373 -12.34 9.08 -9.70
N SER A 374 -11.56 8.07 -9.35
CA SER A 374 -10.95 7.12 -10.28
C SER A 374 -11.70 5.79 -10.24
N ASN A 375 -12.16 5.33 -11.42
CA ASN A 375 -12.67 3.97 -11.63
C ASN A 375 -11.66 3.08 -12.36
N GLU A 376 -10.43 3.53 -12.50
CA GLU A 376 -9.33 2.74 -13.05
C GLU A 376 -8.79 1.79 -11.99
N ILE A 377 -8.25 0.65 -12.42
CA ILE A 377 -7.62 -0.31 -11.50
C ILE A 377 -6.32 0.30 -10.97
N VAL A 378 -6.17 0.30 -9.65
CA VAL A 378 -4.95 0.66 -8.93
C VAL A 378 -4.71 -0.37 -7.83
N SER A 379 -3.46 -0.68 -7.55
CA SER A 379 -3.08 -1.66 -6.53
C SER A 379 -2.04 -1.11 -5.57
N GLY A 380 -1.95 -1.71 -4.39
CA GLY A 380 -0.86 -1.49 -3.44
C GLY A 380 0.53 -1.62 -4.07
N LEU A 381 0.68 -2.51 -5.05
CA LEU A 381 1.91 -2.70 -5.83
C LEU A 381 2.39 -1.45 -6.56
N ASP A 382 1.46 -0.57 -6.97
CA ASP A 382 1.76 0.60 -7.81
C ASP A 382 2.43 1.73 -7.03
N TRP A 383 2.35 1.72 -5.71
CA TRP A 383 2.92 2.81 -4.93
C TRP A 383 4.44 2.87 -4.97
N MET A 384 5.14 1.73 -4.98
CA MET A 384 6.60 1.77 -5.06
C MET A 384 7.10 2.52 -6.30
N PRO A 385 6.80 2.11 -7.54
CA PRO A 385 7.28 2.84 -8.72
C PRO A 385 6.71 4.26 -8.82
N THR A 386 5.51 4.51 -8.30
CA THR A 386 4.86 5.83 -8.34
C THR A 386 5.49 6.83 -7.37
N LEU A 387 5.70 6.44 -6.11
CA LEU A 387 6.28 7.33 -5.10
C LEU A 387 7.76 7.59 -5.36
N VAL A 388 8.48 6.59 -5.89
CA VAL A 388 9.87 6.76 -6.32
C VAL A 388 9.96 7.68 -7.53
N ALA A 389 9.02 7.60 -8.48
CA ALA A 389 8.91 8.54 -9.60
C ALA A 389 8.62 9.97 -9.12
N ALA A 390 7.70 10.15 -8.17
CA ALA A 390 7.44 11.46 -7.54
C ALA A 390 8.68 12.00 -6.82
N GLY A 391 9.52 11.14 -6.27
CA GLY A 391 10.82 11.46 -5.70
C GLY A 391 11.91 11.80 -6.73
N GLY A 392 11.66 11.58 -8.03
CA GLY A 392 12.54 11.96 -9.13
C GLY A 392 13.20 10.79 -9.89
N ASP A 393 12.80 9.53 -9.68
CA ASP A 393 13.27 8.37 -10.45
C ASP A 393 12.11 7.58 -11.08
N SER A 394 11.70 8.00 -12.29
CA SER A 394 10.60 7.36 -13.04
C SER A 394 10.96 5.97 -13.60
N ASP A 395 12.25 5.63 -13.65
CA ASP A 395 12.77 4.44 -14.32
C ASP A 395 13.10 3.31 -13.35
N VAL A 396 12.76 3.44 -12.07
CA VAL A 396 13.12 2.50 -11.01
C VAL A 396 12.76 1.04 -11.36
N LYS A 397 11.59 0.78 -11.96
CA LYS A 397 11.17 -0.56 -12.41
C LYS A 397 12.16 -1.16 -13.40
N GLN A 398 12.55 -0.40 -14.42
CA GLN A 398 13.49 -0.86 -15.45
C GLN A 398 14.91 -1.02 -14.92
N LYS A 399 15.31 -0.17 -13.98
CA LYS A 399 16.60 -0.29 -13.31
C LYS A 399 16.68 -1.55 -12.45
N LEU A 400 15.63 -1.83 -11.67
CA LEU A 400 15.56 -3.02 -10.81
C LEU A 400 15.56 -4.32 -11.60
N LEU A 401 14.92 -4.37 -12.77
CA LEU A 401 15.00 -5.54 -13.67
C LEU A 401 16.44 -5.85 -14.12
N LYS A 402 17.25 -4.81 -14.35
CA LYS A 402 18.63 -4.95 -14.85
C LYS A 402 19.68 -5.06 -13.74
N GLY A 403 19.32 -4.73 -12.53
CA GLY A 403 20.22 -4.58 -11.39
C GLY A 403 20.47 -3.11 -11.07
N TYR A 404 19.92 -2.64 -9.95
CA TYR A 404 20.00 -1.26 -9.48
C TYR A 404 20.73 -1.18 -8.15
N LYS A 405 21.79 -0.35 -8.11
CA LYS A 405 22.55 -0.13 -6.89
C LYS A 405 21.94 1.00 -6.08
N ALA A 406 21.41 0.67 -4.90
CA ALA A 406 20.97 1.63 -3.91
C ALA A 406 21.80 1.47 -2.63
N GLY A 407 22.53 2.52 -2.26
CA GLY A 407 23.50 2.45 -1.17
C GLY A 407 24.60 1.42 -1.43
N SER A 408 24.75 0.46 -0.53
CA SER A 408 25.74 -0.65 -0.63
C SER A 408 25.17 -1.89 -1.34
N THR A 409 23.88 -1.97 -1.56
CA THR A 409 23.19 -3.16 -2.08
C THR A 409 22.82 -2.99 -3.56
N THR A 410 22.99 -4.07 -4.34
CA THR A 410 22.48 -4.14 -5.71
C THR A 410 21.26 -5.05 -5.72
N TYR A 411 20.12 -4.46 -6.09
CA TYR A 411 18.84 -5.16 -6.20
C TYR A 411 18.56 -5.57 -7.64
N LYS A 412 18.21 -6.83 -7.85
CA LYS A 412 17.70 -7.32 -9.14
C LYS A 412 16.39 -8.05 -8.91
N VAL A 413 15.28 -7.38 -9.17
CA VAL A 413 13.93 -7.89 -8.92
C VAL A 413 12.95 -7.46 -10.01
N HIS A 414 11.83 -8.17 -10.11
CA HIS A 414 10.70 -7.82 -10.96
C HIS A 414 9.64 -7.10 -10.13
N LEU A 415 9.43 -5.80 -10.40
CA LEU A 415 8.28 -5.08 -9.83
C LEU A 415 7.02 -5.44 -10.62
N ASP A 416 5.95 -5.79 -9.92
CA ASP A 416 4.63 -6.03 -10.53
C ASP A 416 3.77 -4.75 -10.52
N GLY A 417 4.24 -3.70 -9.82
CA GLY A 417 3.65 -2.38 -9.82
C GLY A 417 3.91 -1.59 -11.10
N TYR A 418 3.04 -0.63 -11.35
CA TYR A 418 3.14 0.36 -12.44
C TYR A 418 3.34 1.75 -11.87
N ASN A 419 4.10 2.60 -12.57
CA ASN A 419 4.14 4.03 -12.26
C ASN A 419 2.85 4.69 -12.76
N ILE A 420 1.95 4.99 -11.84
CA ILE A 420 0.66 5.64 -12.14
C ILE A 420 0.72 7.17 -11.97
N LEU A 421 1.90 7.76 -11.68
CA LEU A 421 2.04 9.20 -11.46
C LEU A 421 1.50 10.05 -12.63
N PRO A 422 1.79 9.72 -13.91
CA PRO A 422 1.24 10.46 -15.04
C PRO A 422 -0.29 10.45 -15.07
N TYR A 423 -0.93 9.34 -14.71
CA TYR A 423 -2.37 9.24 -14.58
C TYR A 423 -2.90 10.11 -13.42
N LEU A 424 -2.31 10.01 -12.25
CA LEU A 424 -2.74 10.77 -11.06
C LEU A 424 -2.67 12.29 -11.27
N THR A 425 -1.69 12.75 -12.04
CA THR A 425 -1.47 14.18 -12.34
C THR A 425 -2.18 14.66 -13.62
N GLY A 426 -2.97 13.80 -14.27
CA GLY A 426 -3.75 14.11 -15.46
C GLY A 426 -2.92 14.27 -16.75
N GLN A 427 -1.67 13.81 -16.76
CA GLN A 427 -0.84 13.76 -17.97
C GLN A 427 -1.26 12.61 -18.88
N GLU A 428 -1.75 11.50 -18.27
CA GLU A 428 -2.33 10.37 -18.97
C GLU A 428 -3.80 10.20 -18.59
N PRO A 429 -4.69 9.87 -19.53
CA PRO A 429 -6.13 9.78 -19.29
C PRO A 429 -6.54 8.48 -18.56
N LYS A 430 -5.68 7.46 -18.54
CA LYS A 430 -5.96 6.14 -17.96
C LYS A 430 -4.79 5.64 -17.13
N SER A 431 -5.11 4.80 -16.14
CA SER A 431 -4.10 4.01 -15.43
C SER A 431 -3.41 3.03 -16.40
N PRO A 432 -2.09 2.84 -16.30
CA PRO A 432 -1.40 1.80 -17.08
C PRO A 432 -1.76 0.38 -16.63
N ARG A 433 -2.31 0.21 -15.41
CA ARG A 433 -2.75 -1.08 -14.90
C ARG A 433 -4.10 -1.47 -15.51
N ARG A 434 -4.15 -2.67 -16.07
CA ARG A 434 -5.38 -3.24 -16.62
C ARG A 434 -5.82 -4.53 -15.91
N GLU A 435 -4.97 -5.05 -15.03
CA GLU A 435 -5.16 -6.35 -14.38
C GLU A 435 -4.83 -6.35 -12.90
N PHE A 436 -5.38 -7.35 -12.21
CA PHE A 436 -4.97 -7.75 -10.86
C PHE A 436 -5.05 -9.27 -10.73
N ILE A 437 -4.00 -9.90 -10.20
CA ILE A 437 -3.92 -11.35 -10.00
C ILE A 437 -4.04 -11.64 -8.51
N TYR A 438 -5.02 -12.49 -8.18
CA TYR A 438 -5.36 -12.82 -6.81
C TYR A 438 -4.64 -14.11 -6.38
N PHE A 439 -3.94 -14.05 -5.26
CA PHE A 439 -3.32 -15.21 -4.64
C PHE A 439 -3.92 -15.47 -3.26
N SER A 440 -3.98 -16.76 -2.84
CA SER A 440 -4.31 -17.14 -1.48
C SER A 440 -3.13 -16.83 -0.54
N ASP A 441 -3.39 -16.95 0.74
CA ASP A 441 -2.33 -16.87 1.75
C ASP A 441 -1.37 -18.08 1.70
N ASP A 442 -1.80 -19.22 1.15
CA ASP A 442 -0.95 -20.38 0.89
C ASP A 442 -0.18 -20.29 -0.45
N GLY A 443 -0.41 -19.24 -1.24
CA GLY A 443 0.25 -19.01 -2.52
C GLY A 443 -0.46 -19.62 -3.73
N ASP A 444 -1.71 -20.08 -3.58
CA ASP A 444 -2.50 -20.57 -4.71
C ASP A 444 -3.00 -19.43 -5.59
N LEU A 445 -3.05 -19.68 -6.89
CA LEU A 445 -3.69 -18.78 -7.83
C LEU A 445 -5.21 -18.85 -7.68
N LEU A 446 -5.84 -17.78 -7.22
CA LEU A 446 -7.28 -17.71 -6.97
C LEU A 446 -8.07 -17.19 -8.17
N ALA A 447 -7.66 -16.05 -8.70
CA ALA A 447 -8.42 -15.35 -9.73
C ALA A 447 -7.52 -14.40 -10.54
N LEU A 448 -8.08 -13.94 -11.68
CA LEU A 448 -7.56 -12.83 -12.47
C LEU A 448 -8.69 -11.82 -12.68
N ARG A 449 -8.44 -10.54 -12.37
CA ARG A 449 -9.21 -9.43 -12.93
C ARG A 449 -8.46 -8.88 -14.15
N TYR A 450 -9.17 -8.67 -15.26
CA TYR A 450 -8.68 -7.96 -16.43
C TYR A 450 -9.75 -6.97 -16.90
N GLU A 451 -9.44 -5.67 -16.79
CA GLU A 451 -10.42 -4.59 -16.97
C GLU A 451 -11.64 -4.78 -16.05
N ASN A 452 -12.83 -4.99 -16.62
CA ASN A 452 -14.05 -5.27 -15.85
C ASN A 452 -14.35 -6.77 -15.66
N TRP A 453 -13.56 -7.66 -16.27
CA TRP A 453 -13.78 -9.11 -16.18
C TRP A 453 -13.01 -9.71 -15.03
N LYS A 454 -13.66 -10.54 -14.22
CA LYS A 454 -13.01 -11.38 -13.21
C LYS A 454 -13.24 -12.85 -13.50
N PHE A 455 -12.13 -13.61 -13.47
CA PHE A 455 -12.10 -15.07 -13.64
C PHE A 455 -11.65 -15.68 -12.33
N VAL A 456 -12.49 -16.53 -11.73
CA VAL A 456 -12.19 -17.24 -10.49
C VAL A 456 -11.85 -18.68 -10.84
N PHE A 457 -10.65 -19.12 -10.47
CA PHE A 457 -10.14 -20.48 -10.70
C PHE A 457 -10.25 -21.34 -9.46
N THR A 458 -10.13 -20.70 -8.28
CA THR A 458 -10.13 -21.34 -6.98
C THR A 458 -10.93 -20.48 -6.01
N GLU A 459 -11.85 -21.07 -5.24
CA GLU A 459 -12.74 -20.32 -4.36
C GLU A 459 -12.70 -20.79 -2.90
N GLN A 460 -12.79 -19.85 -1.97
CA GLN A 460 -13.15 -20.13 -0.59
C GLN A 460 -14.67 -20.26 -0.49
N ARG A 461 -15.14 -21.44 -0.08
CA ARG A 461 -16.57 -21.75 0.06
C ARG A 461 -17.15 -21.43 1.42
N GLN A 462 -16.29 -21.39 2.43
CA GLN A 462 -16.70 -20.98 3.76
C GLN A 462 -17.12 -19.51 3.74
N GLN A 463 -18.25 -19.23 4.39
CA GLN A 463 -18.77 -17.86 4.51
C GLN A 463 -18.82 -17.47 5.99
N GLY A 464 -18.22 -16.32 6.30
CA GLY A 464 -18.14 -15.82 7.67
C GLY A 464 -17.36 -16.75 8.59
N THR A 465 -17.29 -16.42 9.84
CA THR A 465 -16.57 -17.12 10.90
C THR A 465 -15.06 -17.31 10.64
N LEU A 466 -14.31 -17.71 11.65
CA LEU A 466 -12.88 -18.08 11.48
C LEU A 466 -12.66 -19.33 10.61
N GLY A 467 -13.73 -20.02 10.20
CA GLY A 467 -13.66 -21.14 9.27
C GLY A 467 -13.00 -20.80 7.94
N ILE A 468 -13.04 -19.54 7.49
CA ILE A 468 -12.32 -19.08 6.29
C ILE A 468 -10.80 -19.29 6.38
N TRP A 469 -10.24 -19.39 7.58
CA TRP A 469 -8.82 -19.65 7.83
C TRP A 469 -8.48 -21.12 8.02
N MET A 470 -9.50 -21.98 8.19
CA MET A 470 -9.34 -23.38 8.52
C MET A 470 -9.74 -24.31 7.37
N GLU A 471 -10.70 -23.86 6.54
CA GLU A 471 -11.19 -24.65 5.43
C GLU A 471 -10.37 -24.42 4.16
N PRO A 472 -10.05 -25.47 3.40
CA PRO A 472 -9.24 -25.35 2.20
C PRO A 472 -9.96 -24.58 1.09
N PHE A 473 -9.21 -23.93 0.25
CA PHE A 473 -9.70 -23.42 -1.03
C PHE A 473 -10.06 -24.57 -1.97
N THR A 474 -11.11 -24.39 -2.77
CA THR A 474 -11.60 -25.39 -3.72
C THR A 474 -11.25 -25.01 -5.14
N HIS A 475 -10.45 -25.82 -5.83
CA HIS A 475 -10.22 -25.68 -7.27
C HIS A 475 -11.49 -25.95 -8.08
N LEU A 476 -11.82 -25.03 -8.98
CA LEU A 476 -13.01 -25.13 -9.81
C LEU A 476 -12.67 -25.88 -11.10
N ARG A 477 -13.48 -26.88 -11.46
CA ARG A 477 -13.37 -27.60 -12.74
C ARG A 477 -13.65 -26.68 -13.92
N GLY A 478 -14.72 -25.87 -13.84
CA GLY A 478 -15.01 -24.73 -14.71
C GLY A 478 -14.92 -23.49 -13.87
N GLY A 479 -14.11 -22.51 -14.26
CA GLY A 479 -13.98 -21.26 -13.54
C GLY A 479 -15.29 -20.47 -13.49
N LYS A 480 -15.39 -19.51 -12.56
CA LYS A 480 -16.49 -18.55 -12.54
C LYS A 480 -16.05 -17.26 -13.25
N MET A 481 -16.99 -16.59 -13.90
CA MET A 481 -16.76 -15.32 -14.57
C MET A 481 -17.73 -14.27 -14.05
N PHE A 482 -17.25 -13.04 -13.90
CA PHE A 482 -18.06 -11.89 -13.47
C PHE A 482 -17.66 -10.67 -14.31
N ASP A 483 -18.65 -9.87 -14.73
CA ASP A 483 -18.44 -8.51 -15.16
C ASP A 483 -18.60 -7.58 -13.94
N LEU A 484 -17.50 -7.09 -13.39
CA LEU A 484 -17.51 -6.27 -12.17
C LEU A 484 -18.11 -4.86 -12.34
N ARG A 485 -18.53 -4.49 -13.57
CA ARG A 485 -19.33 -3.28 -13.80
C ARG A 485 -20.83 -3.57 -13.74
N ALA A 486 -21.24 -4.76 -14.21
CA ALA A 486 -22.63 -5.22 -14.15
C ALA A 486 -22.93 -5.87 -12.78
N ASP A 487 -21.98 -6.60 -12.22
CA ASP A 487 -22.09 -7.30 -10.94
C ASP A 487 -20.86 -7.01 -10.05
N PRO A 488 -20.75 -5.78 -9.49
CA PRO A 488 -19.61 -5.39 -8.66
C PRO A 488 -19.51 -6.17 -7.34
N TYR A 489 -20.56 -6.89 -6.97
CA TYR A 489 -20.63 -7.65 -5.71
C TYR A 489 -20.50 -9.16 -5.93
N GLU A 490 -20.23 -9.62 -7.17
CA GLU A 490 -20.00 -11.03 -7.52
C GLU A 490 -21.13 -11.96 -7.05
N ARG A 491 -22.38 -11.57 -7.30
CA ARG A 491 -23.57 -12.29 -6.82
C ARG A 491 -24.32 -13.04 -7.90
N ALA A 492 -23.99 -12.84 -9.18
CA ALA A 492 -24.74 -13.40 -10.30
C ALA A 492 -24.78 -14.95 -10.25
N ASP A 493 -23.71 -15.61 -9.81
CA ASP A 493 -23.67 -17.07 -9.65
C ASP A 493 -24.63 -17.63 -8.56
N ILE A 494 -25.11 -16.76 -7.67
CA ILE A 494 -26.02 -17.11 -6.58
C ILE A 494 -27.46 -16.66 -6.84
N THR A 495 -27.61 -15.49 -7.48
CA THR A 495 -28.90 -14.79 -7.59
C THR A 495 -29.54 -14.86 -8.97
N SER A 496 -28.77 -15.14 -10.03
CA SER A 496 -29.27 -15.18 -11.39
C SER A 496 -29.57 -16.62 -11.85
N ASN A 497 -30.76 -16.85 -12.38
CA ASN A 497 -31.16 -18.12 -13.00
C ASN A 497 -30.58 -18.32 -14.41
N THR A 498 -29.95 -17.29 -15.02
CA THR A 498 -29.34 -17.32 -16.36
C THR A 498 -27.82 -17.20 -16.31
N TYR A 499 -27.20 -17.30 -15.14
CA TYR A 499 -25.75 -17.14 -14.99
C TYR A 499 -24.94 -18.10 -15.85
N TYR A 500 -25.33 -19.37 -15.90
CA TYR A 500 -24.62 -20.38 -16.70
C TYR A 500 -24.81 -20.19 -18.19
N ASP A 501 -25.99 -19.77 -18.67
CA ASP A 501 -26.22 -19.43 -20.06
C ASP A 501 -25.32 -18.25 -20.47
N TRP A 502 -25.31 -17.20 -19.63
CA TRP A 502 -24.43 -16.04 -19.80
C TRP A 502 -22.93 -16.46 -19.82
N THR A 503 -22.52 -17.37 -18.93
CA THR A 503 -21.14 -17.89 -18.89
C THR A 503 -20.77 -18.62 -20.18
N VAL A 504 -21.69 -19.45 -20.71
CA VAL A 504 -21.49 -20.16 -21.98
C VAL A 504 -21.32 -19.20 -23.15
N ASP A 505 -22.10 -18.13 -23.19
CA ASP A 505 -22.01 -17.08 -24.21
C ASP A 505 -20.68 -16.29 -24.14
N HIS A 506 -19.95 -16.37 -23.02
CA HIS A 506 -18.69 -15.65 -22.78
C HIS A 506 -17.45 -16.55 -22.73
N LEU A 507 -17.55 -17.84 -23.12
CA LEU A 507 -16.41 -18.78 -23.11
C LEU A 507 -15.22 -18.33 -23.97
N TYR A 508 -15.41 -17.43 -24.90
CA TYR A 508 -14.33 -16.83 -25.70
C TYR A 508 -13.29 -16.07 -24.86
N LEU A 509 -13.60 -15.73 -23.59
CA LEU A 509 -12.69 -15.06 -22.65
C LEU A 509 -11.76 -16.05 -21.91
N VAL A 510 -12.05 -17.35 -21.92
CA VAL A 510 -11.29 -18.35 -21.14
C VAL A 510 -9.84 -18.46 -21.61
N ILE A 511 -9.62 -18.60 -22.91
CA ILE A 511 -8.25 -18.76 -23.45
C ILE A 511 -7.40 -17.49 -23.27
N PRO A 512 -7.91 -16.26 -23.53
CA PRO A 512 -7.17 -15.05 -23.23
C PRO A 512 -6.78 -14.93 -21.75
N SER A 513 -7.69 -15.27 -20.82
CA SER A 513 -7.39 -15.22 -19.38
C SER A 513 -6.27 -16.18 -18.98
N GLN A 514 -6.29 -17.41 -19.50
CA GLN A 514 -5.23 -18.40 -19.28
C GLN A 514 -3.89 -17.95 -19.86
N THR A 515 -3.90 -17.35 -21.06
CA THR A 515 -2.69 -16.83 -21.71
C THR A 515 -2.04 -15.75 -20.85
N TYR A 516 -2.86 -14.84 -20.30
CA TYR A 516 -2.39 -13.78 -19.41
C TYR A 516 -1.68 -14.33 -18.17
N ILE A 517 -2.28 -15.32 -17.52
CA ILE A 517 -1.69 -16.00 -16.36
C ILE A 517 -0.38 -16.71 -16.73
N VAL A 518 -0.35 -17.40 -17.88
CA VAL A 518 0.87 -18.08 -18.36
C VAL A 518 2.00 -17.06 -18.56
N ASP A 519 1.71 -15.89 -19.14
CA ASP A 519 2.74 -14.86 -19.39
C ASP A 519 3.24 -14.26 -18.07
N PHE A 520 2.37 -14.05 -17.10
CA PHE A 520 2.78 -13.65 -15.76
C PHE A 520 3.70 -14.71 -15.10
N ILE A 521 3.30 -15.98 -15.12
CA ILE A 521 4.07 -17.08 -14.53
C ILE A 521 5.45 -17.24 -15.20
N LYS A 522 5.57 -16.99 -16.49
CA LYS A 522 6.87 -17.05 -17.21
C LYS A 522 7.92 -16.12 -16.59
N THR A 523 7.51 -15.01 -15.99
CA THR A 523 8.44 -14.06 -15.35
C THR A 523 9.15 -14.67 -14.13
N PHE A 524 8.60 -15.73 -13.52
CA PHE A 524 9.20 -16.43 -12.39
C PHE A 524 10.37 -17.34 -12.77
N LYS A 525 10.58 -17.61 -14.08
CA LYS A 525 11.78 -18.31 -14.52
C LYS A 525 13.06 -17.50 -14.25
N GLU A 526 13.00 -16.19 -14.44
CA GLU A 526 14.14 -15.30 -14.17
C GLU A 526 14.12 -14.77 -12.72
N PHE A 527 12.93 -14.55 -12.18
CA PHE A 527 12.71 -13.98 -10.85
C PHE A 527 11.86 -14.95 -10.00
N PRO A 528 12.45 -16.06 -9.52
CA PRO A 528 11.72 -17.08 -8.75
C PRO A 528 11.26 -16.52 -7.39
N PRO A 529 10.25 -17.15 -6.75
CA PRO A 529 9.84 -16.79 -5.40
C PRO A 529 11.01 -16.82 -4.42
N ARG A 530 11.05 -15.84 -3.53
CA ARG A 530 12.14 -15.67 -2.56
C ARG A 530 12.11 -16.76 -1.48
N GLN A 531 10.93 -17.07 -1.00
CA GLN A 531 10.65 -18.07 -0.01
C GLN A 531 9.26 -18.67 -0.23
N LYS A 532 8.98 -19.80 0.41
CA LYS A 532 7.63 -20.34 0.47
C LYS A 532 6.78 -19.57 1.49
N PRO A 533 5.47 -19.44 1.29
CA PRO A 533 4.56 -18.93 2.31
C PRO A 533 4.70 -19.67 3.64
N ALA A 534 4.45 -18.98 4.75
CA ALA A 534 4.27 -19.62 6.03
C ALA A 534 3.09 -20.60 5.98
N SER A 535 3.10 -21.63 6.83
CA SER A 535 1.99 -22.58 6.96
C SER A 535 1.49 -22.61 8.40
N PHE A 536 0.16 -22.72 8.59
CA PHE A 536 -0.43 -23.02 9.90
C PHE A 536 -0.47 -24.53 10.17
N GLY A 537 -0.19 -25.36 9.16
CA GLY A 537 -0.11 -26.81 9.24
C GLY A 537 1.30 -27.32 9.55
N ILE A 538 1.47 -28.61 9.41
CA ILE A 538 2.76 -29.31 9.64
C ILE A 538 3.62 -29.42 8.38
N ASP A 539 3.16 -28.88 7.25
CA ASP A 539 3.79 -29.07 5.94
C ASP A 539 5.26 -28.63 5.92
N GLN A 540 5.57 -27.48 6.55
CA GLN A 540 6.96 -27.01 6.67
C GLN A 540 7.84 -27.95 7.50
N ALA A 541 7.29 -28.56 8.55
CA ALA A 541 8.02 -29.54 9.35
C ALA A 541 8.27 -30.84 8.57
N LEU A 542 7.28 -31.29 7.79
CA LEU A 542 7.42 -32.44 6.91
C LEU A 542 8.44 -32.20 5.79
N GLU A 543 8.46 -31.04 5.18
CA GLU A 543 9.47 -30.66 4.18
C GLU A 543 10.87 -30.61 4.78
N THR A 544 11.02 -30.06 5.99
CA THR A 544 12.32 -30.04 6.69
C THR A 544 12.82 -31.46 6.93
N LEU A 545 11.95 -32.38 7.31
CA LEU A 545 12.27 -33.81 7.46
C LEU A 545 12.68 -34.44 6.13
N GLN A 546 11.95 -34.16 5.04
CA GLN A 546 12.27 -34.70 3.71
C GLN A 546 13.61 -34.18 3.18
N ASN A 547 13.90 -32.89 3.37
CA ASN A 547 15.16 -32.28 2.97
C ASN A 547 16.36 -32.77 3.79
N THR A 548 16.15 -33.12 5.07
CA THR A 548 17.18 -33.70 5.95
C THR A 548 17.41 -35.18 5.65
N ALA A 549 16.37 -35.92 5.27
CA ALA A 549 16.47 -37.33 4.92
C ALA A 549 16.98 -37.60 3.50
N GLY A 550 16.87 -36.61 2.57
CA GLY A 550 17.38 -36.71 1.20
C GLY A 550 18.85 -36.28 1.03
N GLY A 551 19.52 -35.92 2.09
CA GLY A 551 20.93 -35.47 2.12
C GLY A 551 21.95 -36.58 2.43
N HIS A 552 21.68 -37.82 2.01
CA HIS A 552 22.65 -38.94 2.09
C HIS A 552 22.97 -39.47 0.71
#